data_a266a2986e02b3609b1d4e927a62346e
#
_entry.id   a266a2986e02b3609b1d4e927a62346e
#
_cell.length_a   1.000
_cell.length_b   1.000
_cell.length_c   1.000
_cell.angle_alpha   90.00
_cell.angle_beta   90.00
_cell.angle_gamma   90.00
#
_symmetry.space_group_name_H-M   'P 1'
#
loop_
_entity.id
_entity.type
_entity.pdbx_description
1 polymer ?
#
loop_
_entity_poly.entity_id
_entity_poly.type
_entity_poly.pdbx_seq_one_letter_code
_entity_poly.pdbx_strand_id
1 'polypeptide(L)'
;MDKVRRTFVNRGARVALFGAAGPLLALGTCAQAQSAPPAPDWAQGVFGARTLLEAVRAMGGTAVIETRDVSWGNTPDIAENGLVVPISIATTLAGVESIGLYIEKNPTPVAALFEVPAGTRPSFRTNFKLGESSNIYALVKAEGRVLVARHEIKVTIGGCGG
;
A
#
# COMPACT_ATOMS: atom_id res chain seq x y z
N MET A 1 28.33 -34.27 -2.62
CA MET A 1 27.86 -35.64 -2.84
C MET A 1 27.05 -36.00 -1.62
N ASP A 2 25.70 -35.98 -1.76
CA ASP A 2 24.81 -36.96 -1.14
C ASP A 2 23.36 -36.62 -1.50
N LYS A 3 22.81 -37.53 -2.31
CA LYS A 3 21.41 -37.50 -2.76
C LYS A 3 20.56 -38.15 -1.69
N VAL A 4 19.69 -37.36 -1.02
CA VAL A 4 18.62 -37.94 -0.20
C VAL A 4 17.43 -38.27 -1.09
N ARG A 5 17.27 -39.56 -1.41
CA ARG A 5 16.12 -40.16 -2.05
C ARG A 5 14.98 -40.28 -1.03
N ARG A 6 13.86 -39.56 -1.29
CA ARG A 6 12.61 -39.84 -0.56
C ARG A 6 11.91 -41.01 -1.16
N THR A 7 11.91 -42.14 -0.47
CA THR A 7 11.17 -43.36 -0.76
C THR A 7 9.72 -43.20 -0.28
N PHE A 8 8.77 -43.14 -1.19
CA PHE A 8 7.35 -43.29 -0.87
C PHE A 8 7.06 -44.78 -0.65
N VAL A 9 6.72 -45.13 0.60
CA VAL A 9 6.25 -46.49 0.94
C VAL A 9 4.75 -46.56 0.64
N ASN A 10 4.43 -47.34 -0.40
CA ASN A 10 3.07 -47.66 -0.80
C ASN A 10 2.65 -48.92 0.02
N ARG A 11 1.87 -48.74 1.08
CA ARG A 11 1.22 -49.85 1.78
C ARG A 11 -0.20 -50.01 1.28
N GLY A 12 -0.36 -50.99 0.40
CA GLY A 12 -1.67 -51.49 0.01
C GLY A 12 -2.36 -52.19 1.18
N ALA A 13 -3.56 -51.77 1.50
CA ALA A 13 -4.49 -52.50 2.34
C ALA A 13 -5.66 -52.96 1.45
N ARG A 14 -5.79 -54.26 1.26
CA ARG A 14 -6.97 -54.92 0.68
C ARG A 14 -8.06 -54.89 1.73
N VAL A 15 -9.21 -54.32 1.43
CA VAL A 15 -10.43 -54.52 2.21
C VAL A 15 -11.55 -55.02 1.29
N ALA A 16 -12.18 -56.06 1.78
CA ALA A 16 -13.18 -56.86 1.11
C ALA A 16 -14.50 -56.11 0.84
N LEU A 17 -15.17 -56.52 -0.26
CA LEU A 17 -16.54 -56.15 -0.59
C LEU A 17 -17.50 -56.64 0.49
N PHE A 18 -18.34 -55.74 1.00
CA PHE A 18 -19.69 -56.08 1.46
C PHE A 18 -20.64 -55.02 0.93
N GLY A 19 -21.57 -55.43 0.13
CA GLY A 19 -22.60 -54.60 -0.43
C GLY A 19 -23.68 -54.26 0.60
N ALA A 20 -24.07 -52.96 0.63
CA ALA A 20 -25.37 -52.55 1.10
C ALA A 20 -25.71 -51.25 0.37
N ALA A 21 -26.74 -51.29 -0.45
CA ALA A 21 -27.29 -50.13 -1.13
C ALA A 21 -27.98 -49.21 -0.10
N GLY A 22 -27.39 -48.04 0.15
CA GLY A 22 -27.99 -46.94 0.90
C GLY A 22 -27.95 -45.65 0.05
N PRO A 23 -28.99 -44.77 0.11
CA PRO A 23 -29.01 -43.57 -0.71
C PRO A 23 -27.91 -42.61 -0.27
N LEU A 24 -27.01 -42.28 -1.20
CA LEU A 24 -26.01 -41.21 -1.02
C LEU A 24 -26.72 -39.87 -0.94
N LEU A 25 -26.95 -39.38 0.27
CA LEU A 25 -27.14 -37.97 0.53
C LEU A 25 -25.78 -37.30 0.37
N ALA A 26 -25.54 -36.73 -0.81
CA ALA A 26 -24.39 -35.85 -1.04
C ALA A 26 -24.56 -34.57 -0.17
N LEU A 27 -23.99 -34.59 1.03
CA LEU A 27 -23.78 -33.38 1.82
C LEU A 27 -22.71 -32.58 1.11
N GLY A 28 -23.17 -31.64 0.25
CA GLY A 28 -22.31 -30.61 -0.30
C GLY A 28 -21.72 -29.78 0.84
N THR A 29 -20.45 -30.02 1.17
CA THR A 29 -19.68 -29.09 2.02
C THR A 29 -19.49 -27.82 1.22
N CYS A 30 -20.36 -26.81 1.48
CA CYS A 30 -20.11 -25.45 1.07
C CYS A 30 -18.80 -25.02 1.73
N ALA A 31 -17.73 -24.92 0.93
CA ALA A 31 -16.50 -24.26 1.35
C ALA A 31 -16.88 -22.82 1.69
N GLN A 32 -16.94 -22.49 2.99
CA GLN A 32 -17.09 -21.12 3.44
C GLN A 32 -15.84 -20.38 3.02
N ALA A 33 -16.00 -19.46 2.06
CA ALA A 33 -14.96 -18.50 1.75
C ALA A 33 -14.68 -17.72 3.04
N GLN A 34 -13.53 -17.98 3.65
CA GLN A 34 -13.06 -17.21 4.80
C GLN A 34 -12.86 -15.77 4.32
N SER A 35 -13.74 -14.88 4.78
CA SER A 35 -13.56 -13.44 4.57
C SER A 35 -12.20 -13.06 5.16
N ALA A 36 -11.39 -12.34 4.36
CA ALA A 36 -10.13 -11.79 4.85
C ALA A 36 -10.39 -10.99 6.14
N PRO A 37 -9.50 -11.04 7.13
CA PRO A 37 -9.64 -10.25 8.34
C PRO A 37 -9.82 -8.77 7.98
N PRO A 38 -10.69 -8.03 8.68
CA PRO A 38 -10.88 -6.60 8.42
C PRO A 38 -9.54 -5.88 8.52
N ALA A 39 -9.29 -4.96 7.59
CA ALA A 39 -8.09 -4.13 7.64
C ALA A 39 -8.05 -3.37 8.98
N PRO A 40 -6.86 -3.20 9.59
CA PRO A 40 -6.72 -2.45 10.84
C PRO A 40 -7.34 -1.05 10.72
N ASP A 41 -7.97 -0.55 11.77
CA ASP A 41 -8.69 0.75 11.77
C ASP A 41 -7.85 1.93 11.26
N TRP A 42 -6.55 1.94 11.54
CA TRP A 42 -5.64 2.95 11.03
C TRP A 42 -5.54 2.97 9.49
N ALA A 43 -5.58 1.81 8.87
CA ALA A 43 -5.51 1.69 7.40
C ALA A 43 -6.78 2.21 6.73
N GLN A 44 -7.95 1.99 7.34
CA GLN A 44 -9.22 2.48 6.81
C GLN A 44 -9.33 4.01 6.91
N GLY A 45 -8.83 4.62 7.99
CA GLY A 45 -8.89 6.06 8.21
C GLY A 45 -8.10 6.87 7.16
N VAL A 46 -6.80 6.60 7.04
CA VAL A 46 -5.91 7.37 6.15
C VAL A 46 -6.11 7.00 4.68
N PHE A 47 -6.11 5.70 4.35
CA PHE A 47 -6.24 5.22 2.96
C PHE A 47 -7.66 5.35 2.40
N GLY A 48 -8.65 5.58 3.25
CA GLY A 48 -10.04 5.88 2.84
C GLY A 48 -10.24 7.33 2.40
N ALA A 49 -9.30 8.24 2.70
CA ALA A 49 -9.41 9.66 2.39
C ALA A 49 -9.47 9.92 0.89
N ARG A 50 -10.44 10.72 0.47
CA ARG A 50 -10.66 11.09 -0.93
C ARG A 50 -10.18 12.50 -1.24
N THR A 51 -10.04 13.33 -0.23
CA THR A 51 -9.54 14.71 -0.34
C THR A 51 -8.28 14.90 0.49
N LEU A 52 -7.47 15.88 0.11
CA LEU A 52 -6.25 16.23 0.83
C LEU A 52 -6.55 16.59 2.30
N LEU A 53 -7.64 17.32 2.55
CA LEU A 53 -8.04 17.71 3.91
C LEU A 53 -8.44 16.49 4.75
N GLU A 54 -9.15 15.52 4.15
CA GLU A 54 -9.48 14.25 4.84
C GLU A 54 -8.22 13.46 5.19
N ALA A 55 -7.24 13.38 4.28
CA ALA A 55 -5.96 12.72 4.54
C ALA A 55 -5.19 13.40 5.68
N VAL A 56 -5.13 14.74 5.68
CA VAL A 56 -4.52 15.53 6.76
C VAL A 56 -5.22 15.27 8.10
N ARG A 57 -6.56 15.26 8.13
CA ARG A 57 -7.35 14.98 9.33
C ARG A 57 -7.14 13.55 9.84
N ALA A 58 -7.10 12.57 8.95
CA ALA A 58 -6.88 11.18 9.31
C ALA A 58 -5.47 10.93 9.90
N MET A 59 -4.49 11.78 9.54
CA MET A 59 -3.16 11.79 10.16
C MET A 59 -3.10 12.59 11.47
N GLY A 60 -4.22 13.21 11.90
CA GLY A 60 -4.31 14.00 13.14
C GLY A 60 -4.10 15.50 12.96
N GLY A 61 -4.03 16.00 11.73
CA GLY A 61 -3.99 17.43 11.43
C GLY A 61 -5.38 18.08 11.48
N THR A 62 -5.44 19.39 11.67
CA THR A 62 -6.68 20.15 11.70
C THR A 62 -6.92 20.96 10.41
N ALA A 63 -5.85 21.32 9.73
CA ALA A 63 -5.86 22.12 8.51
C ALA A 63 -4.69 21.76 7.60
N VAL A 64 -4.79 22.12 6.33
CA VAL A 64 -3.67 22.02 5.37
C VAL A 64 -2.72 23.16 5.64
N ILE A 65 -1.52 22.86 6.14
CA ILE A 65 -0.45 23.83 6.44
C ILE A 65 0.70 23.55 5.49
N GLU A 66 0.95 24.46 4.56
CA GLU A 66 2.03 24.29 3.58
C GLU A 66 3.41 24.46 4.22
N THR A 67 4.39 23.69 3.76
CA THR A 67 5.79 23.80 4.14
C THR A 67 6.73 23.70 2.95
N ARG A 68 7.91 24.29 3.09
CA ARG A 68 9.04 24.16 2.15
C ARG A 68 10.16 23.28 2.69
N ASP A 69 10.01 22.74 3.90
CA ASP A 69 11.02 21.94 4.59
C ASP A 69 11.06 20.48 4.10
N VAL A 70 10.48 20.21 2.95
CA VAL A 70 10.48 18.93 2.27
C VAL A 70 11.21 19.06 0.95
N SER A 71 12.20 18.19 0.74
CA SER A 71 12.91 18.05 -0.53
C SER A 71 12.40 16.84 -1.31
N TRP A 72 12.27 17.01 -2.62
CA TRP A 72 11.74 15.97 -3.54
C TRP A 72 12.83 15.12 -4.22
N GLY A 73 14.10 15.33 -3.87
CA GLY A 73 15.24 14.54 -4.36
C GLY A 73 15.19 14.24 -5.86
N ASN A 74 15.22 12.96 -6.22
CA ASN A 74 15.14 12.50 -7.61
C ASN A 74 13.70 12.31 -8.13
N THR A 75 12.73 13.03 -7.60
CA THR A 75 11.36 13.05 -8.12
C THR A 75 11.33 13.89 -9.40
N PRO A 76 10.92 13.36 -10.56
CA PRO A 76 10.91 14.09 -11.81
C PRO A 76 9.72 15.07 -11.89
N ASP A 77 9.91 16.19 -12.56
CA ASP A 77 8.80 17.10 -12.95
C ASP A 77 8.03 16.53 -14.17
N ILE A 78 8.71 15.71 -15.00
CA ILE A 78 8.12 15.06 -16.16
C ILE A 78 8.47 13.57 -16.13
N ALA A 79 7.46 12.71 -16.08
CA ALA A 79 7.58 11.27 -16.20
C ALA A 79 7.14 10.83 -17.61
N GLU A 80 8.04 10.21 -18.36
CA GLU A 80 7.72 9.69 -19.68
C GLU A 80 6.70 8.55 -19.63
N ASN A 81 6.73 7.78 -18.54
CA ASN A 81 5.84 6.64 -18.30
C ASN A 81 5.27 6.71 -16.88
N GLY A 82 3.96 6.81 -16.77
CA GLY A 82 3.25 6.83 -15.48
C GLY A 82 3.17 5.50 -14.74
N LEU A 83 3.56 4.38 -15.36
CA LEU A 83 3.53 3.06 -14.69
C LEU A 83 4.53 2.95 -13.54
N VAL A 84 5.70 3.58 -13.67
CA VAL A 84 6.78 3.51 -12.69
C VAL A 84 7.42 4.89 -12.57
N VAL A 85 6.93 5.67 -11.62
CA VAL A 85 7.44 7.03 -11.36
C VAL A 85 8.21 7.02 -10.04
N PRO A 86 9.52 7.31 -10.05
CA PRO A 86 10.30 7.40 -8.82
C PRO A 86 9.90 8.64 -8.03
N ILE A 87 9.60 8.45 -6.75
CA ILE A 87 9.31 9.54 -5.81
C ILE A 87 10.29 9.41 -4.64
N SER A 88 11.01 10.48 -4.37
CA SER A 88 11.98 10.58 -3.29
C SER A 88 11.65 11.80 -2.43
N ILE A 89 11.39 11.57 -1.15
CA ILE A 89 11.04 12.61 -0.18
C ILE A 89 12.04 12.57 0.97
N ALA A 90 12.50 13.73 1.37
CA ALA A 90 13.28 13.89 2.59
C ALA A 90 12.89 15.21 3.27
N THR A 91 12.97 15.24 4.59
CA THR A 91 12.73 16.46 5.36
C THR A 91 13.76 16.63 6.46
N THR A 92 14.00 17.89 6.84
CA THR A 92 14.88 18.28 7.97
C THR A 92 14.08 18.65 9.23
N LEU A 93 12.75 18.54 9.17
CA LEU A 93 11.89 18.78 10.32
C LEU A 93 12.25 17.88 11.49
N ALA A 94 12.23 18.45 12.69
CA ALA A 94 12.41 17.68 13.92
C ALA A 94 11.11 16.95 14.32
N GLY A 95 11.23 15.88 15.08
CA GLY A 95 10.07 15.19 15.65
C GLY A 95 9.11 14.60 14.61
N VAL A 96 9.62 14.19 13.43
CA VAL A 96 8.79 13.53 12.41
C VAL A 96 8.36 12.15 12.90
N GLU A 97 7.06 11.94 12.94
CA GLU A 97 6.42 10.69 13.35
C GLU A 97 6.05 9.81 12.14
N SER A 98 5.51 10.43 11.09
CA SER A 98 5.13 9.72 9.86
C SER A 98 5.14 10.64 8.64
N ILE A 99 5.27 10.01 7.45
CA ILE A 99 5.22 10.69 6.15
C ILE A 99 4.20 9.95 5.28
N GLY A 100 3.14 10.65 4.89
CA GLY A 100 2.14 10.18 3.93
C GLY A 100 2.43 10.69 2.52
N LEU A 101 2.05 9.92 1.51
CA LEU A 101 2.05 10.34 0.11
C LEU A 101 0.61 10.35 -0.43
N TYR A 102 0.17 11.52 -0.87
CA TYR A 102 -1.14 11.73 -1.50
C TYR A 102 -0.93 12.10 -2.97
N ILE A 103 -1.57 11.35 -3.89
CA ILE A 103 -1.51 11.55 -5.34
C ILE A 103 -2.93 11.92 -5.80
N GLU A 104 -3.14 13.18 -6.13
CA GLU A 104 -4.46 13.80 -6.30
C GLU A 104 -5.36 13.07 -7.32
N LYS A 105 -4.78 12.65 -8.45
CA LYS A 105 -5.52 12.07 -9.57
C LYS A 105 -5.60 10.54 -9.55
N ASN A 106 -5.00 9.90 -8.57
CA ASN A 106 -5.11 8.45 -8.47
C ASN A 106 -6.48 8.02 -7.91
N PRO A 107 -7.03 6.88 -8.33
CA PRO A 107 -8.31 6.36 -7.82
C PRO A 107 -8.31 6.15 -6.30
N THR A 108 -7.16 5.82 -5.73
CA THR A 108 -6.90 5.82 -4.29
C THR A 108 -5.82 6.88 -4.04
N PRO A 109 -6.23 8.10 -3.62
CA PRO A 109 -5.28 9.20 -3.55
C PRO A 109 -4.16 9.02 -2.53
N VAL A 110 -4.45 8.48 -1.34
CA VAL A 110 -3.39 8.15 -0.39
C VAL A 110 -2.69 6.88 -0.85
N ALA A 111 -1.47 7.05 -1.36
CA ALA A 111 -0.69 5.97 -1.98
C ALA A 111 0.20 5.24 -0.98
N ALA A 112 0.65 5.92 0.08
CA ALA A 112 1.51 5.33 1.11
C ALA A 112 1.47 6.13 2.41
N LEU A 113 1.79 5.45 3.51
CA LEU A 113 2.08 6.01 4.82
C LEU A 113 3.31 5.30 5.39
N PHE A 114 4.32 6.05 5.76
CA PHE A 114 5.57 5.55 6.33
C PHE A 114 5.70 6.07 7.76
N GLU A 115 5.78 5.16 8.71
CA GLU A 115 6.15 5.47 10.08
C GLU A 115 7.65 5.74 10.16
N VAL A 116 8.04 6.77 10.90
CA VAL A 116 9.44 7.17 11.09
C VAL A 116 9.84 6.91 12.55
N PRO A 117 10.53 5.81 12.83
CA PRO A 117 11.01 5.52 14.18
C PRO A 117 11.96 6.60 14.70
N ALA A 118 11.95 6.84 16.02
CA ALA A 118 12.83 7.79 16.65
C ALA A 118 14.31 7.51 16.31
N GLY A 119 15.08 8.55 16.00
CA GLY A 119 16.47 8.44 15.60
C GLY A 119 16.70 8.05 14.14
N THR A 120 15.64 7.81 13.38
CA THR A 120 15.72 7.54 11.93
C THR A 120 15.70 8.84 11.14
N ARG A 121 16.46 8.89 10.05
CA ARG A 121 16.38 10.01 9.10
C ARG A 121 15.04 9.98 8.37
N PRO A 122 14.22 11.04 8.40
CA PRO A 122 12.91 11.08 7.76
C PRO A 122 13.07 11.24 6.24
N SER A 123 13.37 10.15 5.56
CA SER A 123 13.47 10.10 4.10
C SER A 123 13.08 8.73 3.56
N PHE A 124 12.42 8.73 2.41
CA PHE A 124 12.15 7.49 1.69
C PHE A 124 12.27 7.70 0.17
N ARG A 125 12.48 6.60 -0.54
CA ARG A 125 12.44 6.54 -1.99
C ARG A 125 11.73 5.29 -2.42
N THR A 126 10.77 5.43 -3.33
CA THR A 126 10.02 4.31 -3.88
C THR A 126 9.42 4.67 -5.24
N ASN A 127 8.79 3.72 -5.92
CA ASN A 127 8.14 3.94 -7.21
C ASN A 127 6.63 3.88 -7.02
N PHE A 128 5.91 4.76 -7.71
CA PHE A 128 4.46 4.78 -7.73
C PHE A 128 3.92 4.78 -9.15
N LYS A 129 2.68 4.33 -9.29
CA LYS A 129 1.92 4.44 -10.52
C LYS A 129 1.12 5.75 -10.49
N LEU A 130 1.27 6.56 -11.52
CA LEU A 130 0.44 7.73 -11.79
C LEU A 130 -0.40 7.45 -13.04
N GLY A 131 -1.73 7.51 -12.92
CA GLY A 131 -2.62 7.30 -14.05
C GLY A 131 -2.56 8.41 -15.08
N GLU A 132 -2.31 9.63 -14.61
CA GLU A 132 -2.20 10.85 -15.41
C GLU A 132 -1.33 11.90 -14.71
N SER A 133 -1.10 13.04 -15.37
CA SER A 133 -0.41 14.20 -14.74
C SER A 133 -1.15 14.65 -13.49
N SER A 134 -0.43 14.79 -12.40
CA SER A 134 -1.02 14.98 -11.07
C SER A 134 -0.16 15.83 -10.15
N ASN A 135 -0.79 16.56 -9.26
CA ASN A 135 -0.13 17.04 -8.05
C ASN A 135 0.08 15.86 -7.10
N ILE A 136 1.25 15.79 -6.51
CA ILE A 136 1.55 14.90 -5.40
C ILE A 136 1.84 15.73 -4.15
N TYR A 137 1.46 15.22 -3.01
CA TYR A 137 1.62 15.90 -1.73
C TYR A 137 2.31 14.97 -0.74
N ALA A 138 3.38 15.47 -0.12
CA ALA A 138 3.98 14.86 1.05
C ALA A 138 3.27 15.41 2.29
N LEU A 139 2.70 14.53 3.09
CA LEU A 139 2.04 14.84 4.35
C LEU A 139 2.98 14.45 5.48
N VAL A 140 3.63 15.42 6.12
CA VAL A 140 4.61 15.16 7.18
C VAL A 140 3.98 15.44 8.53
N LYS A 141 3.78 14.38 9.32
CA LYS A 141 3.35 14.53 10.72
C LYS A 141 4.56 14.74 11.60
N ALA A 142 4.62 15.91 12.24
CA ALA A 142 5.69 16.30 13.14
C ALA A 142 5.14 17.16 14.28
N GLU A 143 5.55 16.89 15.52
CA GLU A 143 5.18 17.66 16.70
C GLU A 143 3.65 17.89 16.82
N GLY A 144 2.83 16.87 16.54
CA GLY A 144 1.37 16.93 16.62
C GLY A 144 0.70 17.75 15.50
N ARG A 145 1.44 18.18 14.48
CA ARG A 145 0.93 18.89 13.30
C ARG A 145 1.16 18.10 12.04
N VAL A 146 0.34 18.31 11.02
CA VAL A 146 0.55 17.74 9.68
C VAL A 146 0.88 18.89 8.73
N LEU A 147 2.11 18.86 8.21
CA LEU A 147 2.64 19.82 7.24
C LEU A 147 2.57 19.20 5.84
N VAL A 148 2.30 20.02 4.84
CA VAL A 148 2.05 19.58 3.47
C VAL A 148 3.01 20.26 2.51
N ALA A 149 3.71 19.47 1.70
CA ALA A 149 4.49 19.97 0.59
C ALA A 149 3.93 19.42 -0.73
N ARG A 150 3.85 20.27 -1.74
CA ARG A 150 3.32 19.94 -3.08
C ARG A 150 4.45 19.82 -4.09
N HIS A 151 4.28 18.87 -5.02
CA HIS A 151 5.08 18.75 -6.23
C HIS A 151 4.17 18.35 -7.40
N GLU A 152 4.34 18.90 -8.58
CA GLU A 152 3.58 18.55 -9.77
C GLU A 152 4.41 17.60 -10.64
N ILE A 153 3.78 16.49 -11.09
CA ILE A 153 4.39 15.58 -12.06
C ILE A 153 3.54 15.54 -13.32
N LYS A 154 4.13 15.87 -14.45
CA LYS A 154 3.52 15.72 -15.77
C LYS A 154 3.85 14.35 -16.32
N VAL A 155 2.83 13.59 -16.73
CA VAL A 155 2.96 12.26 -17.32
C VAL A 155 2.67 12.36 -18.80
N THR A 156 3.60 11.94 -19.67
CA THR A 156 3.43 12.00 -21.13
C THR A 156 2.72 10.76 -21.66
N ILE A 157 2.96 9.58 -21.08
CA ILE A 157 2.23 8.34 -21.35
C ILE A 157 1.59 7.87 -20.05
N GLY A 158 0.26 7.94 -19.96
CA GLY A 158 -0.49 7.56 -18.78
C GLY A 158 -0.35 6.07 -18.45
N GLY A 159 -0.25 5.75 -17.15
CA GLY A 159 -0.15 4.37 -16.68
C GLY A 159 -1.42 3.52 -16.81
N CYS A 160 -2.50 4.03 -17.41
CA CYS A 160 -3.80 3.36 -17.57
C CYS A 160 -4.18 3.08 -19.03
N GLY A 161 -3.32 3.41 -20.00
CA GLY A 161 -3.59 3.28 -21.43
C GLY A 161 -2.62 2.29 -22.08
N GLY A 162 -2.82 1.02 -21.86
CA GLY A 162 -2.16 -0.06 -22.55
C GLY A 162 -3.08 -1.25 -22.62
#